data_0296067516fb1c2da5b02fabf4e974da
#
_entry.id   0296067516fb1c2da5b02fabf4e974da
#
_cell.length_a   1.000
_cell.length_b   1.000
_cell.length_c   1.000
_cell.angle_alpha   90.00
_cell.angle_beta   90.00
_cell.angle_gamma   90.00
#
_symmetry.space_group_name_H-M   'P 1'
#
loop_
_entity.id
_entity.type
_entity.pdbx_description
1 polymer ?
#
loop_
_entity_poly.entity_id
_entity_poly.type
_entity_poly.pdbx_seq_one_letter_code
_entity_poly.pdbx_strand_id
1 'polypeptide(L)'
;KQIARAIRHNHPEAELIILLLDERPEEVTDFEETVGAQVFASTFDESPRRHAQVADLVLERAKRRVELGKDVILLLDSLTRLARGHNSAMQGGPIGSGGVSPVALQKSRKFFGTARNVEEGGSLTILATALVETESRLDDVVFEEFKGTGNMEVRLDRELAERRVFPAIHIPQ
;
A
#
# COMPACT_ATOMS: atom_id res chain seq x y z
N LYS A 1 -7.42 -2.29 -9.31
CA LYS A 1 -7.33 -2.39 -10.79
C LYS A 1 -7.88 -1.14 -11.48
N GLN A 2 -9.13 -0.71 -11.19
CA GLN A 2 -9.75 0.47 -11.82
C GLN A 2 -8.90 1.74 -11.65
N ILE A 3 -8.42 2.02 -10.44
CA ILE A 3 -7.55 3.18 -10.16
C ILE A 3 -6.26 3.09 -10.99
N ALA A 4 -5.62 1.92 -11.04
CA ALA A 4 -4.40 1.73 -11.82
C ALA A 4 -4.60 2.01 -13.30
N ARG A 5 -5.71 1.53 -13.88
CA ARG A 5 -6.08 1.82 -15.27
C ARG A 5 -6.36 3.30 -15.49
N ALA A 6 -7.07 3.95 -14.58
CA ALA A 6 -7.35 5.38 -14.66
C ALA A 6 -6.06 6.21 -14.61
N ILE A 7 -5.12 5.88 -13.74
CA ILE A 7 -3.80 6.53 -13.68
C ILE A 7 -3.06 6.36 -15.02
N ARG A 8 -2.99 5.14 -15.53
CA ARG A 8 -2.32 4.88 -16.82
C ARG A 8 -2.94 5.63 -17.99
N HIS A 9 -4.26 5.80 -17.96
CA HIS A 9 -4.98 6.53 -18.99
C HIS A 9 -4.78 8.05 -18.90
N ASN A 10 -4.88 8.58 -17.68
CA ASN A 10 -4.87 10.02 -17.45
C ASN A 10 -3.45 10.60 -17.30
N HIS A 11 -2.50 9.79 -16.87
CA HIS A 11 -1.11 10.16 -16.59
C HIS A 11 -0.13 9.16 -17.21
N PRO A 12 -0.10 9.04 -18.55
CA PRO A 12 0.77 8.10 -19.25
C PRO A 12 2.26 8.42 -19.07
N GLU A 13 2.59 9.66 -18.71
CA GLU A 13 3.94 10.14 -18.41
C GLU A 13 4.48 9.63 -17.05
N ALA A 14 3.60 9.34 -16.10
CA ALA A 14 3.97 8.86 -14.78
C ALA A 14 4.36 7.38 -14.80
N GLU A 15 5.38 7.03 -14.04
CA GLU A 15 5.78 5.64 -13.85
C GLU A 15 4.91 4.99 -12.77
N LEU A 16 4.08 4.04 -13.17
CA LEU A 16 3.20 3.30 -12.28
C LEU A 16 3.87 2.00 -11.82
N ILE A 17 4.06 1.88 -10.51
CA ILE A 17 4.54 0.68 -9.83
C ILE A 17 3.42 0.13 -8.96
N ILE A 18 3.17 -1.16 -9.03
CA ILE A 18 2.15 -1.86 -8.23
C ILE A 18 2.86 -2.84 -7.31
N LEU A 19 2.57 -2.78 -6.02
CA LEU A 19 3.07 -3.69 -5.00
C LEU A 19 1.90 -4.41 -4.34
N LEU A 20 1.84 -5.73 -4.54
CA LEU A 20 0.83 -6.63 -3.99
C LEU A 20 1.46 -7.48 -2.89
N LEU A 21 0.92 -7.43 -1.69
CA LEU A 21 1.40 -8.19 -0.55
C LEU A 21 0.31 -9.15 -0.06
N ASP A 22 0.69 -10.41 0.15
CA ASP A 22 -0.21 -11.44 0.66
C ASP A 22 -1.45 -11.64 -0.25
N GLU A 23 -1.25 -11.47 -1.57
CA GLU A 23 -2.27 -11.69 -2.59
C GLU A 23 -2.16 -13.09 -3.19
N ARG A 24 -3.22 -13.54 -3.86
CA ARG A 24 -3.22 -14.81 -4.58
C ARG A 24 -2.46 -14.69 -5.90
N PRO A 25 -1.72 -15.74 -6.35
CA PRO A 25 -0.99 -15.70 -7.61
C PRO A 25 -1.86 -15.33 -8.82
N GLU A 26 -3.13 -15.77 -8.85
CA GLU A 26 -4.06 -15.45 -9.93
C GLU A 26 -4.39 -13.96 -10.01
N GLU A 27 -4.48 -13.29 -8.85
CA GLU A 27 -4.70 -11.85 -8.77
C GLU A 27 -3.48 -11.08 -9.27
N VAL A 28 -2.28 -11.56 -8.97
CA VAL A 28 -1.03 -10.97 -9.46
C VAL A 28 -0.98 -11.05 -10.98
N THR A 29 -1.22 -12.23 -11.55
CA THR A 29 -1.25 -12.43 -13.01
C THR A 29 -2.26 -11.53 -13.69
N ASP A 30 -3.47 -11.41 -13.14
CA ASP A 30 -4.50 -10.53 -13.70
C ASP A 30 -4.11 -9.04 -13.63
N PHE A 31 -3.35 -8.61 -12.63
CA PHE A 31 -2.77 -7.26 -12.62
C PHE A 31 -1.73 -7.06 -13.71
N GLU A 32 -0.83 -8.02 -13.88
CA GLU A 32 0.22 -7.99 -14.91
C GLU A 32 -0.37 -7.91 -16.32
N GLU A 33 -1.39 -8.73 -16.60
CA GLU A 33 -2.01 -8.79 -17.91
C GLU A 33 -2.92 -7.58 -18.22
N THR A 34 -3.56 -7.00 -17.21
CA THR A 34 -4.65 -6.04 -17.45
C THR A 34 -4.28 -4.58 -17.24
N VAL A 35 -3.19 -4.28 -16.53
CA VAL A 35 -2.86 -2.90 -16.16
C VAL A 35 -1.71 -2.31 -16.97
N GLY A 36 -0.78 -3.14 -17.48
CA GLY A 36 0.37 -2.68 -18.26
C GLY A 36 1.33 -1.80 -17.43
N ALA A 37 1.51 -2.12 -16.15
CA ALA A 37 2.41 -1.46 -15.21
C ALA A 37 3.45 -2.45 -14.68
N GLN A 38 4.48 -1.94 -13.97
CA GLN A 38 5.41 -2.82 -13.26
C GLN A 38 4.72 -3.37 -12.01
N VAL A 39 4.50 -4.68 -11.96
CA VAL A 39 3.88 -5.38 -10.83
C VAL A 39 4.95 -6.14 -10.05
N PHE A 40 5.02 -5.89 -8.75
CA PHE A 40 5.81 -6.64 -7.79
C PHE A 40 4.87 -7.27 -6.78
N ALA A 41 5.13 -8.51 -6.44
CA ALA A 41 4.27 -9.23 -5.51
C ALA A 41 5.05 -10.11 -4.56
N SER A 42 4.47 -10.32 -3.40
CA SER A 42 4.79 -11.38 -2.48
C SER A 42 3.49 -12.06 -2.12
N THR A 43 3.30 -13.29 -2.56
CA THR A 43 2.04 -14.02 -2.49
C THR A 43 1.77 -14.62 -1.11
N PHE A 44 0.54 -15.04 -0.86
CA PHE A 44 0.07 -15.47 0.47
C PHE A 44 0.81 -16.70 1.03
N ASP A 45 1.44 -17.51 0.17
CA ASP A 45 2.24 -18.67 0.52
C ASP A 45 3.67 -18.31 0.98
N GLU A 46 4.10 -17.07 0.75
CA GLU A 46 5.38 -16.58 1.23
C GLU A 46 5.32 -16.11 2.69
N SER A 47 6.46 -16.08 3.36
CA SER A 47 6.53 -15.64 4.75
C SER A 47 6.27 -14.14 4.92
N PRO A 48 5.71 -13.68 6.04
CA PRO A 48 5.55 -12.25 6.33
C PRO A 48 6.86 -11.45 6.26
N ARG A 49 7.97 -12.09 6.61
CA ARG A 49 9.30 -11.49 6.46
C ARG A 49 9.63 -11.21 4.98
N ARG A 50 9.21 -12.10 4.08
CA ARG A 50 9.39 -11.91 2.65
C ARG A 50 8.57 -10.74 2.14
N HIS A 51 7.33 -10.58 2.59
CA HIS A 51 6.49 -9.43 2.27
C HIS A 51 7.20 -8.10 2.59
N ALA A 52 7.78 -8.00 3.79
CA ALA A 52 8.53 -6.82 4.20
C ALA A 52 9.78 -6.57 3.33
N GLN A 53 10.53 -7.63 2.99
CA GLN A 53 11.71 -7.52 2.14
C GLN A 53 11.37 -7.03 0.71
N VAL A 54 10.33 -7.60 0.11
CA VAL A 54 9.87 -7.18 -1.23
C VAL A 54 9.42 -5.73 -1.20
N ALA A 55 8.68 -5.32 -0.18
CA ALA A 55 8.23 -3.95 -0.04
C ALA A 55 9.39 -2.95 0.08
N ASP A 56 10.39 -3.25 0.91
CA ASP A 56 11.58 -2.42 1.07
C ASP A 56 12.34 -2.27 -0.26
N LEU A 57 12.47 -3.36 -1.02
CA LEU A 57 13.14 -3.38 -2.32
C LEU A 57 12.42 -2.55 -3.38
N VAL A 58 11.09 -2.65 -3.42
CA VAL A 58 10.24 -1.87 -4.33
C VAL A 58 10.30 -0.38 -3.99
N LEU A 59 10.31 -0.03 -2.70
CA LEU A 59 10.45 1.36 -2.28
C LEU A 59 11.81 1.94 -2.72
N GLU A 60 12.90 1.20 -2.53
CA GLU A 60 14.22 1.65 -2.98
C GLU A 60 14.28 1.80 -4.51
N ARG A 61 13.64 0.90 -5.26
CA ARG A 61 13.50 1.06 -6.71
C ARG A 61 12.73 2.34 -7.06
N ALA A 62 11.60 2.60 -6.41
CA ALA A 62 10.83 3.82 -6.65
C ALA A 62 11.66 5.08 -6.38
N LYS A 63 12.41 5.12 -5.28
CA LYS A 63 13.32 6.24 -4.96
C LYS A 63 14.37 6.46 -6.06
N ARG A 64 14.99 5.40 -6.57
CA ARG A 64 15.97 5.52 -7.67
C ARG A 64 15.36 6.13 -8.94
N ARG A 65 14.09 5.80 -9.23
CA ARG A 65 13.38 6.41 -10.36
C ARG A 65 13.09 7.90 -10.14
N VAL A 66 12.69 8.25 -8.92
CA VAL A 66 12.48 9.67 -8.53
C VAL A 66 13.77 10.47 -8.65
N GLU A 67 14.91 9.93 -8.20
CA GLU A 67 16.22 10.57 -8.31
C GLU A 67 16.65 10.80 -9.77
N LEU A 68 16.11 10.03 -10.71
CA LEU A 68 16.27 10.24 -12.15
C LEU A 68 15.27 11.26 -12.72
N GLY A 69 14.56 12.00 -11.87
CA GLY A 69 13.61 13.03 -12.27
C GLY A 69 12.25 12.50 -12.72
N LYS A 70 11.91 11.24 -12.40
CA LYS A 70 10.62 10.66 -12.78
C LYS A 70 9.54 10.91 -11.74
N ASP A 71 8.31 11.12 -12.21
CA ASP A 71 7.13 11.09 -11.37
C ASP A 71 6.66 9.65 -11.23
N VAL A 72 6.76 9.12 -10.02
CA VAL A 72 6.46 7.72 -9.69
C VAL A 72 5.21 7.65 -8.85
N ILE A 73 4.28 6.79 -9.24
CA ILE A 73 3.09 6.45 -8.47
C ILE A 73 3.19 5.01 -8.03
N LEU A 74 3.27 4.79 -6.72
CA LEU A 74 3.29 3.47 -6.10
C LEU A 74 1.91 3.12 -5.55
N LEU A 75 1.27 2.11 -6.13
CA LEU A 75 0.05 1.52 -5.60
C LEU A 75 0.42 0.34 -4.69
N LEU A 76 0.04 0.41 -3.42
CA LEU A 76 0.29 -0.63 -2.42
C LEU A 76 -1.02 -1.29 -1.97
N ASP A 77 -1.15 -2.55 -2.21
CA ASP A 77 -2.22 -3.39 -1.66
C ASP A 77 -1.61 -4.50 -0.79
N SER A 78 -1.61 -4.37 0.51
CA SER A 78 -2.15 -3.30 1.35
C SER A 78 -1.15 -2.85 2.42
N LEU A 79 -1.36 -1.65 2.92
CA LEU A 79 -0.58 -1.10 4.05
C LEU A 79 -0.74 -1.94 5.32
N THR A 80 -1.95 -2.48 5.56
CA THR A 80 -2.22 -3.38 6.68
C THR A 80 -1.36 -4.63 6.62
N ARG A 81 -1.22 -5.23 5.44
CA ARG A 81 -0.39 -6.42 5.22
C ARG A 81 1.10 -6.10 5.34
N LEU A 82 1.54 -4.92 4.89
CA LEU A 82 2.90 -4.44 5.12
C LEU A 82 3.21 -4.32 6.62
N ALA A 83 2.30 -3.72 7.39
CA ALA A 83 2.47 -3.57 8.84
C ALA A 83 2.51 -4.92 9.55
N ARG A 84 1.67 -5.87 9.16
CA ARG A 84 1.71 -7.26 9.65
C ARG A 84 3.03 -7.94 9.32
N GLY A 85 3.55 -7.74 8.09
CA GLY A 85 4.85 -8.26 7.65
C GLY A 85 6.00 -7.71 8.49
N HIS A 86 6.04 -6.40 8.72
CA HIS A 86 7.03 -5.78 9.58
C HIS A 86 6.93 -6.28 11.03
N ASN A 87 5.70 -6.42 11.56
CA ASN A 87 5.47 -6.92 12.91
C ASN A 87 5.98 -8.35 13.09
N SER A 88 5.67 -9.23 12.16
CA SER A 88 6.10 -10.63 12.18
C SER A 88 7.60 -10.81 11.94
N ALA A 89 8.23 -9.87 11.22
CA ALA A 89 9.68 -9.88 11.01
C ALA A 89 10.47 -9.45 12.25
N MET A 90 9.81 -8.82 13.22
CA MET A 90 10.42 -8.38 14.47
C MET A 90 10.27 -9.44 15.55
N GLN A 91 11.35 -10.20 15.78
CA GLN A 91 11.39 -11.19 16.89
C GLN A 91 11.89 -10.52 18.16
N GLY A 92 11.11 -10.63 19.26
CA GLY A 92 11.59 -10.35 20.61
C GLY A 92 11.62 -8.89 21.06
N GLY A 93 10.83 -8.01 20.45
CA GLY A 93 10.67 -6.61 20.90
C GLY A 93 9.46 -6.40 21.82
N PRO A 94 9.32 -5.20 22.42
CA PRO A 94 8.14 -4.86 23.20
C PRO A 94 6.88 -4.92 22.32
N ILE A 95 5.83 -5.50 22.89
CA ILE A 95 4.53 -5.62 22.23
C ILE A 95 3.63 -4.51 22.77
N GLY A 96 3.12 -3.66 21.89
CA GLY A 96 2.19 -2.60 22.20
C GLY A 96 0.72 -3.00 22.06
N SER A 97 -0.15 -2.02 21.99
CA SER A 97 -1.59 -2.22 21.80
C SER A 97 -1.88 -3.04 20.54
N GLY A 98 -2.88 -3.91 20.61
CA GLY A 98 -3.27 -4.78 19.48
C GLY A 98 -2.23 -5.85 19.10
N GLY A 99 -1.20 -6.09 19.90
CA GLY A 99 -0.14 -7.05 19.58
C GLY A 99 0.88 -6.54 18.56
N VAL A 100 0.97 -5.23 18.36
CA VAL A 100 1.85 -4.60 17.37
C VAL A 100 3.10 -4.02 18.04
N SER A 101 4.26 -4.33 17.49
CA SER A 101 5.51 -3.70 17.92
C SER A 101 5.54 -2.22 17.48
N PRO A 102 5.84 -1.28 18.41
CA PRO A 102 6.00 0.13 18.05
C PRO A 102 7.04 0.37 16.96
N VAL A 103 8.10 -0.46 16.93
CA VAL A 103 9.14 -0.37 15.91
C VAL A 103 8.63 -0.81 14.55
N ALA A 104 7.77 -1.83 14.48
CA ALA A 104 7.13 -2.26 13.24
C ALA A 104 6.20 -1.19 12.67
N LEU A 105 5.41 -0.54 13.52
CA LEU A 105 4.58 0.60 13.13
C LEU A 105 5.43 1.77 12.62
N GLN A 106 6.50 2.12 13.31
CA GLN A 106 7.41 3.16 12.89
C GLN A 106 8.03 2.87 11.52
N LYS A 107 8.40 1.60 11.26
CA LYS A 107 8.96 1.18 9.98
C LYS A 107 7.94 1.33 8.85
N SER A 108 6.71 0.89 9.07
CA SER A 108 5.62 1.02 8.09
C SER A 108 5.24 2.49 7.86
N ARG A 109 5.20 3.31 8.90
CA ARG A 109 4.98 4.75 8.81
C ARG A 109 6.08 5.44 8.00
N LYS A 110 7.34 5.05 8.23
CA LYS A 110 8.49 5.57 7.49
C LYS A 110 8.42 5.23 6.01
N PHE A 111 7.97 4.01 5.68
CA PHE A 111 7.71 3.59 4.31
C PHE A 111 6.67 4.52 3.66
N PHE A 112 5.49 4.67 4.24
CA PHE A 112 4.42 5.47 3.70
C PHE A 112 4.77 6.98 3.67
N GLY A 113 5.46 7.48 4.68
CA GLY A 113 5.91 8.87 4.78
C GLY A 113 7.08 9.24 3.84
N THR A 114 7.53 8.32 3.00
CA THR A 114 8.56 8.60 1.98
C THR A 114 8.00 9.40 0.79
N ALA A 115 6.68 9.40 0.59
CA ALA A 115 6.00 10.13 -0.47
C ALA A 115 6.30 11.63 -0.36
N ARG A 116 6.78 12.24 -1.45
CA ARG A 116 7.15 13.65 -1.53
C ARG A 116 7.39 14.14 -2.96
N ASN A 117 7.37 15.44 -3.14
CA ASN A 117 7.95 16.10 -4.30
C ASN A 117 9.43 16.43 -4.03
N VAL A 118 10.27 16.32 -5.03
CA VAL A 118 11.70 16.67 -4.97
C VAL A 118 11.92 17.99 -5.69
N GLU A 119 12.68 18.91 -5.10
CA GLU A 119 12.90 20.26 -5.65
C GLU A 119 13.61 20.21 -7.00
N GLU A 120 14.56 19.30 -7.18
CA GLU A 120 15.31 19.13 -8.43
C GLU A 120 14.51 18.39 -9.52
N GLY A 121 13.28 18.01 -9.25
CA GLY A 121 12.41 17.28 -10.15
C GLY A 121 12.19 15.83 -9.72
N GLY A 122 11.09 15.28 -10.19
CA GLY A 122 10.61 13.96 -9.78
C GLY A 122 9.74 14.01 -8.53
N SER A 123 8.87 13.04 -8.40
CA SER A 123 7.96 12.90 -7.26
C SER A 123 7.66 11.45 -6.94
N LEU A 124 7.33 11.17 -5.69
CA LEU A 124 6.81 9.89 -5.24
C LEU A 124 5.42 10.10 -4.63
N THR A 125 4.42 9.55 -5.27
CA THR A 125 3.06 9.45 -4.76
C THR A 125 2.80 8.00 -4.32
N ILE A 126 2.33 7.80 -3.10
CA ILE A 126 1.96 6.47 -2.60
C ILE A 126 0.46 6.46 -2.35
N LEU A 127 -0.24 5.58 -3.04
CA LEU A 127 -1.65 5.28 -2.81
C LEU A 127 -1.75 3.86 -2.25
N ALA A 128 -2.15 3.75 -1.00
CA ALA A 128 -2.22 2.47 -0.31
C ALA A 128 -3.65 2.15 0.14
N THR A 129 -4.02 0.88 0.04
CA THR A 129 -5.24 0.38 0.68
C THR A 129 -4.97 0.04 2.13
N ALA A 130 -5.95 0.26 3.00
CA ALA A 130 -5.93 -0.17 4.39
C ALA A 130 -7.23 -0.93 4.69
N LEU A 131 -7.10 -2.01 5.46
CA LEU A 131 -8.24 -2.82 5.88
C LEU A 131 -8.91 -2.17 7.11
N VAL A 132 -10.22 -2.09 7.08
CA VAL A 132 -11.05 -1.61 8.19
C VAL A 132 -12.17 -2.62 8.45
N GLU A 133 -12.71 -2.63 9.67
CA GLU A 133 -13.83 -3.50 10.05
C GLU A 133 -13.53 -5.00 9.84
N THR A 134 -12.31 -5.41 10.21
CA THR A 134 -11.83 -6.81 10.09
C THR A 134 -11.94 -7.61 11.40
N GLU A 135 -12.49 -7.01 12.47
CA GLU A 135 -12.52 -7.57 13.82
C GLU A 135 -11.10 -7.81 14.43
N SER A 136 -10.06 -7.34 13.75
CA SER A 136 -8.68 -7.44 14.18
C SER A 136 -8.21 -6.17 14.87
N ARG A 137 -7.91 -6.24 16.16
CA ARG A 137 -7.33 -5.10 16.92
C ARG A 137 -6.01 -4.59 16.31
N LEU A 138 -5.25 -5.48 15.69
CA LEU A 138 -4.02 -5.08 14.99
C LEU A 138 -4.34 -4.16 13.81
N ASP A 139 -5.35 -4.51 13.02
CA ASP A 139 -5.74 -3.73 11.84
C ASP A 139 -6.29 -2.35 12.25
N ASP A 140 -7.06 -2.28 13.34
CA ASP A 140 -7.55 -1.02 13.89
C ASP A 140 -6.39 -0.12 14.33
N VAL A 141 -5.40 -0.66 15.04
CA VAL A 141 -4.20 0.08 15.45
C VAL A 141 -3.42 0.58 14.24
N VAL A 142 -3.25 -0.27 13.22
CA VAL A 142 -2.58 0.09 11.98
C VAL A 142 -3.34 1.22 11.28
N PHE A 143 -4.65 1.11 11.13
CA PHE A 143 -5.47 2.12 10.47
C PHE A 143 -5.37 3.49 11.19
N GLU A 144 -5.54 3.52 12.52
CA GLU A 144 -5.45 4.77 13.31
C GLU A 144 -4.05 5.39 13.22
N GLU A 145 -3.00 4.58 13.19
CA GLU A 145 -1.62 5.04 13.06
C GLU A 145 -1.37 5.77 11.72
N PHE A 146 -1.97 5.29 10.63
CA PHE A 146 -1.79 5.87 9.30
C PHE A 146 -2.73 7.02 8.98
N LYS A 147 -3.85 7.13 9.68
CA LYS A 147 -4.81 8.21 9.53
C LYS A 147 -4.18 9.61 9.68
N GLY A 148 -3.17 9.73 10.54
CA GLY A 148 -2.42 10.99 10.70
C GLY A 148 -1.22 11.15 9.77
N THR A 149 -0.86 10.15 8.98
CA THR A 149 0.32 10.17 8.09
C THR A 149 -0.06 10.49 6.65
N GLY A 150 -1.21 10.03 6.19
CA GLY A 150 -1.73 10.32 4.85
C GLY A 150 -2.28 11.72 4.75
N ASN A 151 -2.12 12.35 3.58
CA ASN A 151 -2.69 13.66 3.27
C ASN A 151 -4.05 13.59 2.55
N MET A 152 -4.51 12.39 2.23
CA MET A 152 -5.81 12.11 1.63
C MET A 152 -6.32 10.74 2.10
N GLU A 153 -7.61 10.67 2.40
CA GLU A 153 -8.31 9.44 2.77
C GLU A 153 -9.60 9.32 1.96
N VAL A 154 -9.82 8.16 1.36
CA VAL A 154 -11.09 7.79 0.72
C VAL A 154 -11.62 6.55 1.41
N ARG A 155 -12.79 6.66 2.00
CA ARG A 155 -13.48 5.55 2.63
C ARG A 155 -14.41 4.87 1.64
N LEU A 156 -14.35 3.54 1.60
CA LEU A 156 -15.29 2.74 0.81
C LEU A 156 -16.42 2.23 1.70
N ASP A 157 -17.59 2.09 1.12
CA ASP A 157 -18.80 1.63 1.79
C ASP A 157 -19.13 0.20 1.35
N ARG A 158 -19.20 -0.70 2.33
CA ARG A 158 -19.46 -2.13 2.07
C ARG A 158 -20.90 -2.36 1.59
N GLU A 159 -21.88 -1.66 2.18
CA GLU A 159 -23.28 -1.83 1.81
C GLU A 159 -23.52 -1.40 0.36
N LEU A 160 -22.91 -0.28 -0.06
CA LEU A 160 -22.97 0.15 -1.45
C LEU A 160 -22.35 -0.88 -2.39
N ALA A 161 -21.21 -1.45 -2.03
CA ALA A 161 -20.55 -2.48 -2.83
C ALA A 161 -21.39 -3.77 -2.94
N GLU A 162 -22.01 -4.22 -1.86
CA GLU A 162 -22.94 -5.37 -1.83
C GLU A 162 -24.17 -5.12 -2.70
N ARG A 163 -24.68 -3.90 -2.70
CA ARG A 163 -25.78 -3.45 -3.58
C ARG A 163 -25.35 -3.17 -5.01
N ARG A 164 -24.08 -3.42 -5.36
CA ARG A 164 -23.48 -3.15 -6.67
C ARG A 164 -23.57 -1.70 -7.14
N VAL A 165 -23.56 -0.77 -6.19
CA VAL A 165 -23.48 0.67 -6.48
C VAL A 165 -22.01 1.07 -6.50
N PHE A 166 -21.54 1.53 -7.66
CA PHE A 166 -20.15 1.92 -7.85
C PHE A 166 -20.03 3.32 -8.46
N PRO A 167 -19.02 4.11 -8.07
CA PRO A 167 -18.02 3.80 -7.04
C PRO A 167 -18.63 3.74 -5.64
N ALA A 168 -18.28 2.71 -4.87
CA ALA A 168 -18.78 2.49 -3.51
C ALA A 168 -18.04 3.38 -2.50
N ILE A 169 -18.13 4.69 -2.66
CA ILE A 169 -17.46 5.68 -1.83
C ILE A 169 -18.43 6.12 -0.72
N HIS A 170 -17.94 6.08 0.52
CA HIS A 170 -18.66 6.61 1.66
C HIS A 170 -18.68 8.13 1.62
N ILE A 171 -19.86 8.72 1.49
CA ILE A 171 -20.07 10.15 1.54
C ILE A 171 -20.73 10.45 2.89
N PRO A 172 -20.03 11.09 3.84
CA PRO A 172 -20.65 11.48 5.11
C PRO A 172 -21.77 12.49 4.84
N GLN A 173 -22.90 12.26 5.50
CA GLN A 173 -24.04 13.19 5.48
C GLN A 173 -23.76 14.42 6.32
#